data_9e8d6eae3e42c177662b099cc16dc067
#
_entry.id   9e8d6eae3e42c177662b099cc16dc067
#
_cell.length_a   1.000
_cell.length_b   1.000
_cell.length_c   1.000
_cell.angle_alpha   90.00
_cell.angle_beta   90.00
_cell.angle_gamma   90.00
#
_symmetry.space_group_name_H-M   'P 1'
#
loop_
_entity.id
_entity.type
_entity.pdbx_description
1 polymer ?
#
loop_
_entity_poly.entity_id
_entity_poly.type
_entity_poly.pdbx_seq_one_letter_code
_entity_poly.pdbx_strand_id
1 'polypeptide(L)'
;MVNHIIRAALEDNKLMPVYALIGPYRNQMKRIAWEPLKYYTNKIPGVKVNNTDMYIEFPSKYPGAAGARIYIVGADNPDSYRGTYLDGCILDEYADMDKRMWTEIVFPQLQDRKGFCYFIGTPKGPNHFYDLYRTAKKDMEELGDNSEWFVEMYPVTETGIFTDDEIEKFKKVMSDVEFAQEYMCDFAQAAENDLFSTELLDKAF
;
A
#
# COMPACT_ATOMS: atom_id res chain seq x y z
N MET A 1 -1.16 0.56 -9.28
CA MET A 1 -1.31 1.51 -8.16
C MET A 1 -1.83 2.88 -8.63
N VAL A 2 -1.02 3.77 -9.23
CA VAL A 2 -1.43 5.15 -9.62
C VAL A 2 -2.68 5.18 -10.52
N ASN A 3 -2.75 4.33 -11.55
CA ASN A 3 -3.92 4.28 -12.45
C ASN A 3 -5.23 3.91 -11.75
N HIS A 4 -5.15 3.01 -10.77
CA HIS A 4 -6.34 2.57 -10.03
C HIS A 4 -6.93 3.71 -9.20
N ILE A 5 -6.10 4.45 -8.45
CA ILE A 5 -6.56 5.55 -7.61
C ILE A 5 -7.06 6.75 -8.44
N ILE A 6 -6.43 7.01 -9.62
CA ILE A 6 -6.93 8.02 -10.57
C ILE A 6 -8.32 7.65 -11.06
N ARG A 7 -8.52 6.39 -11.44
CA ARG A 7 -9.82 5.89 -11.90
C ARG A 7 -10.88 6.00 -10.81
N ALA A 8 -10.55 5.56 -9.58
CA ALA A 8 -11.45 5.71 -8.44
C ALA A 8 -11.86 7.17 -8.23
N ALA A 9 -10.92 8.11 -8.24
CA ALA A 9 -11.19 9.54 -8.08
C ALA A 9 -12.05 10.13 -9.20
N LEU A 10 -11.91 9.64 -10.45
CA LEU A 10 -12.72 10.11 -11.60
C LEU A 10 -14.13 9.52 -11.60
N GLU A 11 -14.30 8.28 -11.18
CA GLU A 11 -15.58 7.57 -11.19
C GLU A 11 -16.46 7.90 -9.97
N ASP A 12 -15.84 8.30 -8.84
CA ASP A 12 -16.57 8.58 -7.60
C ASP A 12 -17.58 9.74 -7.76
N ASN A 13 -18.77 9.51 -7.23
CA ASN A 13 -19.88 10.50 -7.23
C ASN A 13 -20.15 11.06 -5.83
N LYS A 14 -19.30 10.79 -4.85
CA LYS A 14 -19.41 11.40 -3.52
C LYS A 14 -19.05 12.89 -3.58
N LEU A 15 -19.53 13.64 -2.60
CA LEU A 15 -19.16 15.05 -2.45
C LEU A 15 -17.73 15.14 -1.92
N MET A 16 -16.88 15.85 -2.64
CA MET A 16 -15.48 16.11 -2.30
C MET A 16 -14.69 14.85 -1.91
N PRO A 17 -14.59 13.84 -2.80
CA PRO A 17 -13.89 12.59 -2.44
C PRO A 17 -12.40 12.82 -2.18
N VAL A 18 -11.85 12.08 -1.23
CA VAL A 18 -10.43 12.18 -0.85
C VAL A 18 -9.76 10.81 -0.91
N TYR A 19 -8.63 10.77 -1.59
CA TYR A 19 -7.79 9.59 -1.77
C TYR A 19 -6.36 9.88 -1.34
N ALA A 20 -5.62 8.83 -0.96
CA ALA A 20 -4.22 8.97 -0.62
C ALA A 20 -3.35 7.83 -1.19
N LEU A 21 -2.16 8.18 -1.66
CA LEU A 21 -1.04 7.27 -1.87
C LEU A 21 -0.04 7.50 -0.73
N ILE A 22 0.13 6.51 0.10
CA ILE A 22 0.89 6.59 1.35
C ILE A 22 2.09 5.65 1.25
N GLY A 23 3.28 6.15 1.50
CA GLY A 23 4.50 5.35 1.59
C GLY A 23 5.26 5.65 2.87
N PRO A 24 6.34 4.90 3.18
CA PRO A 24 7.08 5.06 4.43
C PRO A 24 7.60 6.48 4.64
N TYR A 25 8.11 7.11 3.58
CA TYR A 25 8.72 8.43 3.64
C TYR A 25 8.17 9.37 2.57
N ARG A 26 7.80 10.61 2.96
CA ARG A 26 7.29 11.62 2.04
C ARG A 26 8.25 11.91 0.87
N ASN A 27 9.54 11.99 1.13
CA ASN A 27 10.55 12.25 0.09
C ASN A 27 10.68 11.08 -0.91
N GLN A 28 10.46 9.85 -0.48
CA GLN A 28 10.41 8.69 -1.35
C GLN A 28 9.17 8.77 -2.25
N MET A 29 8.01 9.00 -1.65
CA MET A 29 6.73 9.12 -2.37
C MET A 29 6.73 10.26 -3.38
N LYS A 30 7.43 11.35 -3.10
CA LYS A 30 7.63 12.43 -4.07
C LYS A 30 8.32 11.95 -5.34
N ARG A 31 9.28 11.04 -5.25
CA ARG A 31 10.02 10.51 -6.41
C ARG A 31 9.24 9.44 -7.16
N ILE A 32 8.60 8.51 -6.43
CA ILE A 32 8.01 7.31 -7.04
C ILE A 32 6.54 7.46 -7.43
N ALA A 33 5.79 8.34 -6.78
CA ALA A 33 4.35 8.49 -7.00
C ALA A 33 3.95 9.88 -7.50
N TRP A 34 4.56 10.96 -7.02
CA TRP A 34 4.13 12.32 -7.35
C TRP A 34 4.36 12.69 -8.82
N GLU A 35 5.52 12.41 -9.36
CA GLU A 35 5.81 12.68 -10.78
C GLU A 35 4.94 11.82 -11.72
N PRO A 36 4.81 10.50 -11.51
CA PRO A 36 3.85 9.70 -12.28
C PRO A 36 2.40 10.19 -12.16
N LEU A 37 1.94 10.55 -10.96
CA LEU A 37 0.59 11.04 -10.76
C LEU A 37 0.33 12.31 -11.60
N LYS A 38 1.23 13.28 -11.58
CA LYS A 38 1.16 14.48 -12.42
C LYS A 38 1.17 14.12 -13.92
N TYR A 39 2.07 13.22 -14.33
CA TYR A 39 2.19 12.81 -15.72
C TYR A 39 0.91 12.19 -16.25
N TYR A 40 0.29 11.26 -15.52
CA TYR A 40 -0.94 10.60 -15.97
C TYR A 40 -2.18 11.49 -15.91
N THR A 41 -2.15 12.58 -15.14
CA THR A 41 -3.30 13.49 -14.99
C THR A 41 -3.17 14.78 -15.79
N ASN A 42 -2.02 15.09 -16.39
CA ASN A 42 -1.74 16.36 -17.05
C ASN A 42 -2.65 16.67 -18.26
N LYS A 43 -3.21 15.64 -18.89
CA LYS A 43 -4.11 15.78 -20.05
C LYS A 43 -5.58 15.83 -19.67
N ILE A 44 -5.92 15.69 -18.40
CA ILE A 44 -7.31 15.75 -17.93
C ILE A 44 -7.70 17.23 -17.78
N PRO A 45 -8.67 17.74 -18.55
CA PRO A 45 -9.06 19.14 -18.50
C PRO A 45 -9.53 19.56 -17.10
N GLY A 46 -9.06 20.70 -16.61
CA GLY A 46 -9.49 21.28 -15.33
C GLY A 46 -8.83 20.68 -14.07
N VAL A 47 -7.87 19.79 -14.24
CA VAL A 47 -7.07 19.28 -13.12
C VAL A 47 -6.19 20.39 -12.56
N LYS A 48 -6.15 20.50 -11.22
CA LYS A 48 -5.29 21.43 -10.49
C LYS A 48 -4.21 20.65 -9.71
N VAL A 49 -3.00 21.20 -9.69
CA VAL A 49 -1.85 20.62 -9.01
C VAL A 49 -1.42 21.52 -7.85
N ASN A 50 -1.41 21.01 -6.62
CA ASN A 50 -0.82 21.68 -5.47
C ASN A 50 0.51 21.01 -5.11
N ASN A 51 1.62 21.67 -5.45
CA ASN A 51 2.96 21.15 -5.20
C ASN A 51 3.40 21.26 -3.73
N THR A 52 2.83 22.19 -2.97
CA THR A 52 3.17 22.39 -1.56
C THR A 52 2.63 21.26 -0.69
N ASP A 53 1.33 20.99 -0.84
CA ASP A 53 0.63 19.95 -0.07
C ASP A 53 0.66 18.60 -0.77
N MET A 54 1.21 18.54 -2.00
CA MET A 54 1.34 17.35 -2.83
C MET A 54 0.01 16.65 -3.05
N TYR A 55 -0.96 17.37 -3.62
CA TYR A 55 -2.21 16.77 -4.08
C TYR A 55 -2.58 17.23 -5.50
N ILE A 56 -3.36 16.40 -6.16
CA ILE A 56 -4.05 16.71 -7.41
C ILE A 56 -5.54 16.80 -7.12
N GLU A 57 -6.19 17.88 -7.62
CA GLU A 57 -7.63 18.06 -7.56
C GLU A 57 -8.22 17.92 -8.97
N PHE A 58 -9.18 17.01 -9.11
CA PHE A 58 -9.96 16.84 -10.33
C PHE A 58 -11.10 17.85 -10.41
N PRO A 59 -11.65 18.11 -11.61
CA PRO A 59 -12.85 18.93 -11.75
C PRO A 59 -14.00 18.42 -10.88
N SER A 60 -14.67 19.33 -10.20
CA SER A 60 -15.82 18.96 -9.38
C SER A 60 -17.02 18.56 -10.24
N LYS A 61 -17.73 17.52 -9.81
CA LYS A 61 -19.02 17.13 -10.35
C LYS A 61 -20.18 17.95 -9.76
N TYR A 62 -19.90 18.74 -8.71
CA TYR A 62 -20.91 19.53 -7.98
C TYR A 62 -20.56 21.02 -8.02
N PRO A 63 -21.49 21.89 -8.46
CA PRO A 63 -21.27 23.35 -8.48
C PRO A 63 -20.91 23.88 -7.09
N GLY A 64 -19.85 24.68 -7.03
CA GLY A 64 -19.40 25.33 -5.79
C GLY A 64 -18.62 24.45 -4.82
N ALA A 65 -18.46 23.14 -5.10
CA ALA A 65 -17.67 22.24 -4.28
C ALA A 65 -16.29 21.97 -4.89
N ALA A 66 -15.33 21.53 -4.06
CA ALA A 66 -14.06 20.98 -4.53
C ALA A 66 -14.29 19.64 -5.24
N GLY A 67 -13.43 19.31 -6.19
CA GLY A 67 -13.44 18.01 -6.84
C GLY A 67 -12.74 16.94 -6.00
N ALA A 68 -12.66 15.73 -6.56
CA ALA A 68 -11.90 14.65 -5.95
C ALA A 68 -10.43 15.01 -5.81
N ARG A 69 -9.80 14.65 -4.68
CA ARG A 69 -8.38 14.90 -4.43
C ARG A 69 -7.62 13.63 -4.20
N ILE A 70 -6.41 13.55 -4.76
CA ILE A 70 -5.45 12.50 -4.47
C ILE A 70 -4.23 13.13 -3.82
N TYR A 71 -3.95 12.75 -2.58
CA TYR A 71 -2.80 13.21 -1.81
C TYR A 71 -1.64 12.22 -1.90
N ILE A 72 -0.43 12.75 -1.86
CA ILE A 72 0.80 11.98 -1.64
C ILE A 72 1.26 12.19 -0.20
N VAL A 73 1.36 11.11 0.57
CA VAL A 73 1.60 11.17 2.02
C VAL A 73 2.80 10.30 2.39
N GLY A 74 3.60 10.77 3.36
CA GLY A 74 4.62 9.96 4.03
C GLY A 74 4.12 9.52 5.40
N ALA A 75 4.35 8.25 5.74
CA ALA A 75 4.03 7.68 7.04
C ALA A 75 5.08 8.02 8.13
N ASP A 76 6.12 8.77 7.78
CA ASP A 76 7.16 9.26 8.68
C ASP A 76 6.66 10.25 9.75
N ASN A 77 5.47 10.82 9.57
CA ASN A 77 4.78 11.63 10.58
C ASN A 77 3.26 11.33 10.56
N PRO A 78 2.81 10.20 11.11
CA PRO A 78 1.41 9.77 11.05
C PRO A 78 0.44 10.80 11.63
N ASP A 79 0.80 11.45 12.74
CA ASP A 79 -0.08 12.41 13.43
C ASP A 79 -0.41 13.65 12.58
N SER A 80 0.44 14.01 11.62
CA SER A 80 0.19 15.13 10.70
C SER A 80 -1.00 14.86 9.77
N TYR A 81 -1.44 13.62 9.65
CA TYR A 81 -2.52 13.21 8.76
C TYR A 81 -3.86 12.93 9.49
N ARG A 82 -3.93 13.24 10.79
CA ARG A 82 -5.18 13.14 11.57
C ARG A 82 -6.22 14.17 11.14
N GLY A 83 -7.49 13.84 11.35
CA GLY A 83 -8.61 14.79 11.18
C GLY A 83 -9.09 14.99 9.75
N THR A 84 -8.67 14.13 8.82
CA THR A 84 -9.22 14.04 7.46
C THR A 84 -10.18 12.85 7.36
N TYR A 85 -10.80 12.69 6.21
CA TYR A 85 -11.53 11.46 5.84
C TYR A 85 -10.92 10.91 4.56
N LEU A 86 -11.12 9.63 4.30
CA LEU A 86 -10.66 8.96 3.10
C LEU A 86 -11.78 8.14 2.45
N ASP A 87 -11.91 8.27 1.14
CA ASP A 87 -12.75 7.42 0.30
C ASP A 87 -11.97 6.23 -0.26
N GLY A 88 -10.64 6.30 -0.21
CA GLY A 88 -9.75 5.20 -0.54
C GLY A 88 -8.29 5.56 -0.37
N CYS A 89 -7.46 4.56 -0.13
CA CYS A 89 -6.03 4.76 -0.08
C CYS A 89 -5.25 3.51 -0.49
N ILE A 90 -3.95 3.73 -0.73
CA ILE A 90 -2.97 2.70 -1.00
C ILE A 90 -1.80 2.95 -0.06
N LEU A 91 -1.47 1.95 0.77
CA LEU A 91 -0.28 1.93 1.61
C LEU A 91 0.78 1.10 0.87
N ASP A 92 1.77 1.78 0.32
CA ASP A 92 2.87 1.21 -0.47
C ASP A 92 4.08 0.98 0.43
N GLU A 93 4.69 -0.20 0.36
CA GLU A 93 5.73 -0.68 1.29
C GLU A 93 5.23 -0.69 2.75
N TYR A 94 4.04 -1.25 2.98
CA TYR A 94 3.39 -1.23 4.29
C TYR A 94 4.23 -1.89 5.39
N ALA A 95 5.03 -2.89 5.07
CA ALA A 95 5.95 -3.53 6.01
C ALA A 95 6.97 -2.55 6.65
N ASP A 96 7.27 -1.43 5.98
CA ASP A 96 8.21 -0.41 6.44
C ASP A 96 7.56 0.76 7.19
N MET A 97 6.25 0.77 7.30
CA MET A 97 5.53 1.83 8.00
C MET A 97 5.39 1.53 9.50
N ASP A 98 5.21 2.56 10.31
CA ASP A 98 4.70 2.39 11.67
C ASP A 98 3.26 1.84 11.59
N LYS A 99 3.00 0.74 12.31
CA LYS A 99 1.66 0.11 12.38
C LYS A 99 0.55 1.09 12.77
N ARG A 100 0.88 2.15 13.53
CA ARG A 100 -0.04 3.22 13.92
C ARG A 100 -0.64 3.95 12.72
N MET A 101 0.07 4.00 11.61
CA MET A 101 -0.46 4.61 10.38
C MET A 101 -1.76 3.95 9.95
N TRP A 102 -1.84 2.63 10.03
CA TRP A 102 -3.09 1.92 9.76
C TRP A 102 -4.08 2.04 10.92
N THR A 103 -3.69 1.59 12.11
CA THR A 103 -4.64 1.34 13.21
C THR A 103 -5.22 2.63 13.80
N GLU A 104 -4.44 3.72 13.85
CA GLU A 104 -4.85 4.97 14.52
C GLU A 104 -5.20 6.10 13.54
N ILE A 105 -4.72 6.03 12.29
CA ILE A 105 -4.88 7.13 11.33
C ILE A 105 -5.82 6.71 10.19
N VAL A 106 -5.39 5.77 9.34
CA VAL A 106 -6.08 5.46 8.08
C VAL A 106 -7.39 4.72 8.32
N PHE A 107 -7.38 3.68 9.16
CA PHE A 107 -8.58 2.87 9.40
C PHE A 107 -9.78 3.70 9.90
N PRO A 108 -9.65 4.56 10.92
CA PRO A 108 -10.76 5.42 11.34
C PRO A 108 -11.26 6.37 10.22
N GLN A 109 -10.35 6.92 9.41
CA GLN A 109 -10.70 7.85 8.32
C GLN A 109 -11.50 7.19 7.20
N LEU A 110 -11.30 5.89 6.96
CA LEU A 110 -12.03 5.13 5.94
C LEU A 110 -13.44 4.74 6.43
N GLN A 111 -13.63 4.53 7.73
CA GLN A 111 -14.90 4.05 8.29
C GLN A 111 -16.06 5.00 8.02
N ASP A 112 -15.87 6.30 8.18
CA ASP A 112 -16.91 7.32 7.98
C ASP A 112 -17.44 7.36 6.55
N ARG A 113 -16.62 6.98 5.59
CA ARG A 113 -16.91 7.07 4.16
C ARG A 113 -17.07 5.72 3.48
N LYS A 114 -16.91 4.61 4.21
CA LYS A 114 -16.85 3.24 3.67
C LYS A 114 -15.84 3.15 2.53
N GLY A 115 -14.65 3.67 2.81
CA GLY A 115 -13.55 3.70 1.85
C GLY A 115 -12.83 2.37 1.74
N PHE A 116 -12.02 2.20 0.69
CA PHE A 116 -11.18 1.02 0.48
C PHE A 116 -9.72 1.28 0.85
N CYS A 117 -8.99 0.20 1.14
CA CYS A 117 -7.55 0.25 1.35
C CYS A 117 -6.85 -0.89 0.61
N TYR A 118 -5.73 -0.57 -0.06
CA TYR A 118 -4.79 -1.56 -0.57
C TYR A 118 -3.50 -1.49 0.23
N PHE A 119 -3.03 -2.64 0.69
CA PHE A 119 -1.73 -2.82 1.30
C PHE A 119 -0.83 -3.50 0.28
N ILE A 120 0.27 -2.86 -0.05
CA ILE A 120 1.23 -3.37 -1.03
C ILE A 120 2.61 -3.34 -0.38
N GLY A 121 3.44 -4.32 -0.67
CA GLY A 121 4.81 -4.37 -0.21
C GLY A 121 5.40 -5.77 -0.26
N THR A 122 6.70 -5.83 -0.02
CA THR A 122 7.46 -7.06 0.12
C THR A 122 7.38 -7.56 1.58
N PRO A 123 7.26 -8.86 1.83
CA PRO A 123 7.35 -9.43 3.17
C PRO A 123 8.65 -9.05 3.88
N LYS A 124 8.57 -8.72 5.17
CA LYS A 124 9.73 -8.42 6.02
C LYS A 124 9.63 -9.11 7.37
N GLY A 125 9.63 -10.43 7.36
CA GLY A 125 9.51 -11.25 8.55
C GLY A 125 8.13 -11.16 9.24
N PRO A 126 8.04 -11.64 10.49
CA PRO A 126 6.82 -11.68 11.28
C PRO A 126 6.51 -10.32 11.90
N ASN A 127 6.15 -9.33 11.07
CA ASN A 127 5.78 -7.98 11.47
C ASN A 127 4.27 -7.74 11.34
N HIS A 128 3.83 -6.51 11.57
CA HIS A 128 2.42 -6.10 11.46
C HIS A 128 1.80 -6.35 10.07
N PHE A 129 2.59 -6.37 8.99
CA PHE A 129 2.11 -6.74 7.66
C PHE A 129 1.80 -8.23 7.57
N TYR A 130 2.64 -9.08 8.18
CA TYR A 130 2.38 -10.50 8.30
C TYR A 130 1.13 -10.79 9.13
N ASP A 131 0.96 -10.10 10.25
CA ASP A 131 -0.24 -10.25 11.09
C ASP A 131 -1.50 -9.88 10.34
N LEU A 132 -1.46 -8.79 9.56
CA LEU A 132 -2.57 -8.37 8.71
C LEU A 132 -2.86 -9.41 7.62
N TYR A 133 -1.81 -9.90 6.94
CA TYR A 133 -1.94 -10.95 5.92
C TYR A 133 -2.63 -12.20 6.49
N ARG A 134 -2.19 -12.68 7.65
CA ARG A 134 -2.80 -13.84 8.31
C ARG A 134 -4.26 -13.62 8.67
N THR A 135 -4.56 -12.44 9.21
CA THR A 135 -5.94 -12.06 9.59
C THR A 135 -6.84 -12.04 8.36
N ALA A 136 -6.41 -11.37 7.29
CA ALA A 136 -7.16 -11.28 6.04
C ALA A 136 -7.37 -12.65 5.38
N LYS A 137 -6.31 -13.48 5.35
CA LYS A 137 -6.38 -14.84 4.78
C LYS A 137 -7.37 -15.72 5.55
N LYS A 138 -7.33 -15.67 6.88
CA LYS A 138 -8.27 -16.40 7.73
C LYS A 138 -9.72 -15.95 7.50
N ASP A 139 -9.95 -14.64 7.40
CA ASP A 139 -11.29 -14.10 7.12
C ASP A 139 -11.82 -14.58 5.76
N MET A 140 -10.98 -14.58 4.72
CA MET A 140 -11.34 -15.13 3.40
C MET A 140 -11.66 -16.64 3.46
N GLU A 141 -10.90 -17.41 4.24
CA GLU A 141 -11.16 -18.85 4.42
C GLU A 141 -12.47 -19.12 5.17
N GLU A 142 -12.80 -18.31 6.17
CA GLU A 142 -14.01 -18.45 6.99
C GLU A 142 -15.27 -17.93 6.29
N LEU A 143 -15.21 -16.82 5.56
CA LEU A 143 -16.35 -16.11 4.99
C LEU A 143 -16.50 -16.29 3.46
N GLY A 144 -15.47 -16.76 2.76
CA GLY A 144 -15.48 -16.92 1.30
C GLY A 144 -15.85 -15.61 0.58
N ASP A 145 -16.85 -15.67 -0.30
CA ASP A 145 -17.32 -14.50 -1.08
C ASP A 145 -17.91 -13.36 -0.22
N ASN A 146 -18.16 -13.59 1.06
CA ASN A 146 -18.65 -12.57 2.00
C ASN A 146 -17.52 -11.85 2.74
N SER A 147 -16.26 -12.24 2.55
CA SER A 147 -15.13 -11.54 3.12
C SER A 147 -14.99 -10.15 2.51
N GLU A 148 -14.65 -9.16 3.35
CA GLU A 148 -14.27 -7.82 2.90
C GLU A 148 -12.78 -7.75 2.49
N TRP A 149 -12.05 -8.85 2.66
CA TRP A 149 -10.64 -8.96 2.33
C TRP A 149 -10.41 -9.71 1.03
N PHE A 150 -9.38 -9.27 0.31
CA PHE A 150 -8.80 -9.97 -0.82
C PHE A 150 -7.29 -10.01 -0.64
N VAL A 151 -6.68 -11.19 -0.71
CA VAL A 151 -5.24 -11.39 -0.51
C VAL A 151 -4.67 -12.17 -1.69
N GLU A 152 -3.63 -11.62 -2.29
CA GLU A 152 -2.82 -12.33 -3.28
C GLU A 152 -1.33 -12.09 -3.05
N MET A 153 -0.54 -13.09 -3.44
CA MET A 153 0.92 -13.04 -3.46
C MET A 153 1.38 -13.39 -4.88
N TYR A 154 2.37 -12.67 -5.37
CA TYR A 154 2.91 -12.84 -6.72
C TYR A 154 4.40 -13.15 -6.67
N PRO A 155 4.81 -14.43 -6.41
CA PRO A 155 6.19 -14.84 -6.52
C PRO A 155 6.73 -14.59 -7.93
N VAL A 156 7.99 -14.23 -8.05
CA VAL A 156 8.61 -13.90 -9.35
C VAL A 156 8.44 -15.01 -10.39
N THR A 157 8.42 -16.25 -9.96
CA THR A 157 8.23 -17.44 -10.79
C THR A 157 6.84 -17.53 -11.42
N GLU A 158 5.84 -16.86 -10.87
CA GLU A 158 4.45 -16.87 -11.35
C GLU A 158 4.09 -15.63 -12.17
N THR A 159 4.91 -14.57 -12.11
CA THR A 159 4.61 -13.31 -12.79
C THR A 159 4.84 -13.36 -14.31
N GLY A 160 5.72 -14.23 -14.77
CA GLY A 160 6.14 -14.29 -16.18
C GLY A 160 6.90 -13.05 -16.68
N ILE A 161 7.32 -12.14 -15.77
CA ILE A 161 8.04 -10.90 -16.10
C ILE A 161 9.49 -11.21 -16.45
N PHE A 162 10.10 -12.18 -15.76
CA PHE A 162 11.49 -12.59 -15.95
C PHE A 162 11.57 -14.02 -16.46
N THR A 163 12.59 -14.29 -17.24
CA THR A 163 12.95 -15.64 -17.70
C THR A 163 13.64 -16.43 -16.58
N ASP A 164 13.63 -17.77 -16.67
CA ASP A 164 14.33 -18.62 -15.69
C ASP A 164 15.83 -18.28 -15.59
N ASP A 165 16.48 -17.97 -16.72
CA ASP A 165 17.90 -17.55 -16.73
C ASP A 165 18.14 -16.22 -15.98
N GLU A 166 17.19 -15.29 -16.01
CA GLU A 166 17.27 -14.04 -15.26
C GLU A 166 17.06 -14.29 -13.77
N ILE A 167 16.11 -15.13 -13.40
CA ILE A 167 15.85 -15.55 -12.04
C ILE A 167 17.09 -16.22 -11.42
N GLU A 168 17.73 -17.13 -12.16
CA GLU A 168 18.98 -17.76 -11.71
C GLU A 168 20.14 -16.78 -11.52
N LYS A 169 20.17 -15.68 -12.28
CA LYS A 169 21.14 -14.58 -12.05
C LYS A 169 20.86 -13.84 -10.76
N PHE A 170 19.60 -13.61 -10.41
CA PHE A 170 19.23 -12.95 -9.15
C PHE A 170 19.68 -13.77 -7.95
N LYS A 171 19.47 -15.08 -7.95
CA LYS A 171 19.94 -16.01 -6.92
C LYS A 171 21.46 -15.99 -6.71
N LYS A 172 22.23 -15.68 -7.75
CA LYS A 172 23.70 -15.63 -7.64
C LYS A 172 24.26 -14.38 -6.96
N VAL A 173 23.46 -13.30 -6.88
CA VAL A 173 23.93 -12.00 -6.37
C VAL A 173 23.35 -11.64 -5.01
N MET A 174 22.49 -12.50 -4.46
CA MET A 174 21.87 -12.31 -3.15
C MET A 174 21.84 -13.64 -2.37
N SER A 175 21.62 -13.58 -1.06
CA SER A 175 21.42 -14.77 -0.24
C SER A 175 20.08 -15.44 -0.54
N ASP A 176 19.94 -16.72 -0.19
CA ASP A 176 18.69 -17.46 -0.32
C ASP A 176 17.55 -16.79 0.46
N VAL A 177 17.86 -16.23 1.64
CA VAL A 177 16.91 -15.49 2.48
C VAL A 177 16.42 -14.22 1.79
N GLU A 178 17.33 -13.41 1.24
CA GLU A 178 16.97 -12.21 0.49
C GLU A 178 16.15 -12.54 -0.75
N PHE A 179 16.53 -13.59 -1.48
CA PHE A 179 15.78 -14.03 -2.66
C PHE A 179 14.37 -14.52 -2.28
N ALA A 180 14.23 -15.29 -1.23
CA ALA A 180 12.95 -15.77 -0.75
C ALA A 180 12.04 -14.61 -0.31
N GLN A 181 12.58 -13.62 0.40
CA GLN A 181 11.85 -12.44 0.83
C GLN A 181 11.44 -11.56 -0.35
N GLU A 182 12.40 -11.11 -1.16
CA GLU A 182 12.16 -10.05 -2.17
C GLU A 182 11.47 -10.57 -3.44
N TYR A 183 11.70 -11.84 -3.80
CA TYR A 183 11.23 -12.40 -5.06
C TYR A 183 10.21 -13.53 -4.92
N MET A 184 10.22 -14.27 -3.79
CA MET A 184 9.27 -15.37 -3.58
C MET A 184 8.14 -15.01 -2.61
N CYS A 185 8.09 -13.77 -2.12
CA CYS A 185 7.09 -13.29 -1.16
C CYS A 185 7.03 -14.10 0.14
N ASP A 186 8.18 -14.64 0.61
CA ASP A 186 8.24 -15.50 1.79
C ASP A 186 8.41 -14.67 3.06
N PHE A 187 7.40 -14.73 3.95
CA PHE A 187 7.47 -14.12 5.28
C PHE A 187 8.33 -14.90 6.27
N ALA A 188 8.46 -16.21 6.11
CA ALA A 188 9.08 -17.06 7.13
C ALA A 188 10.60 -16.93 7.14
N GLN A 189 11.24 -16.87 5.97
CA GLN A 189 12.70 -16.82 5.88
C GLN A 189 13.28 -15.46 6.29
N ALA A 190 12.50 -14.40 6.25
CA ALA A 190 12.92 -13.10 6.77
C ALA A 190 13.13 -13.09 8.30
N ALA A 191 12.60 -14.08 9.02
CA ALA A 191 12.77 -14.24 10.47
C ALA A 191 14.09 -14.93 10.88
N GLU A 192 14.80 -15.60 9.97
CA GLU A 192 16.05 -16.33 10.30
C GLU A 192 17.23 -15.39 10.64
N ASN A 193 17.12 -14.10 10.35
CA ASN A 193 18.11 -13.10 10.77
C ASN A 193 17.97 -12.63 12.22
N ASP A 194 16.90 -13.01 12.93
CA ASP A 194 16.79 -12.80 14.37
C ASP A 194 17.65 -13.84 15.11
N LEU A 195 18.41 -13.38 16.10
CA LEU A 195 19.35 -14.17 16.94
C LEU A 195 18.75 -15.44 17.59
N PHE A 196 17.43 -15.59 17.54
CA PHE A 196 16.69 -16.75 18.02
C PHE A 196 15.60 -17.11 17.03
N SER A 197 15.71 -18.26 16.37
CA SER A 197 14.64 -18.77 15.52
C SER A 197 13.37 -19.03 16.35
N THR A 198 12.20 -18.81 15.76
CA THR A 198 10.89 -19.08 16.40
C THR A 198 10.81 -20.51 16.93
N GLU A 199 11.46 -21.49 16.24
CA GLU A 199 11.57 -22.88 16.69
C GLU A 199 12.37 -23.06 17.99
N LEU A 200 13.35 -22.19 18.27
CA LEU A 200 14.11 -22.23 19.53
C LEU A 200 13.33 -21.60 20.67
N LEU A 201 12.51 -20.61 20.40
CA LEU A 201 11.61 -19.99 21.38
C LEU A 201 10.46 -20.93 21.76
N ASP A 202 9.84 -21.61 20.79
CA ASP A 202 8.77 -22.59 21.04
C ASP A 202 9.23 -23.85 21.77
N LYS A 203 10.54 -24.15 21.76
CA LYS A 203 11.14 -25.25 22.53
C LYS A 203 11.61 -24.87 23.95
N ALA A 204 11.64 -23.54 24.24
CA ALA A 204 12.13 -23.02 25.51
C ALA A 204 11.00 -22.70 26.50
N PHE A 205 9.74 -22.74 26.07
CA PHE A 205 8.53 -22.57 26.87
C PHE A 205 7.52 -23.69 26.59
#